data_9ee1bcaca2f0147f579127d7b68b75c8
#
_entry.id   9ee1bcaca2f0147f579127d7b68b75c8
#
_cell.length_a   1.000
_cell.length_b   1.000
_cell.length_c   1.000
_cell.angle_alpha   90.00
_cell.angle_beta   90.00
_cell.angle_gamma   90.00
#
_symmetry.space_group_name_H-M   'P 1'
#
loop_
_entity.id
_entity.type
_entity.pdbx_description
1 polymer ?
#
loop_
_entity_poly.entity_id
_entity_poly.type
_entity_poly.pdbx_seq_one_letter_code
_entity_poly.pdbx_strand_id
1 'polypeptide(L)'
;HTGLRLTIASLPMPLGGMSFAWRLLIGVVIAALVEEIYLRGALFSIYGEEVGTSACLLFGGIVFALLHGSPLDLAAGFCAGLAFTYLTYVFDTVWAAVLSHAAAAFVTVVMQWIADTYAPFGIWNILLPLTVLFFLLFAFLTLDTLGKMLARGSIPHFEVSAGWYDLWL
;
A
#
# COMPACT_ATOMS: atom_id res chain seq x y z
N HIS A 1 27.52 17.79 -6.13
CA HIS A 1 26.10 17.93 -5.80
C HIS A 1 25.49 16.56 -5.59
N THR A 2 25.57 16.07 -4.37
CA THR A 2 24.83 14.89 -3.92
C THR A 2 23.38 15.32 -3.71
N GLY A 3 22.59 15.31 -4.78
CA GLY A 3 21.17 15.53 -4.68
C GLY A 3 20.55 14.41 -3.86
N LEU A 4 19.86 14.76 -2.81
CA LEU A 4 19.04 13.87 -2.02
C LEU A 4 17.99 13.26 -2.99
N ARG A 5 18.26 12.08 -3.52
CA ARG A 5 17.25 11.30 -4.25
C ARG A 5 16.33 10.73 -3.17
N LEU A 6 15.24 11.44 -2.89
CA LEU A 6 14.11 10.84 -2.20
C LEU A 6 13.54 9.77 -3.13
N THR A 7 13.96 8.55 -2.92
CA THR A 7 13.37 7.38 -3.58
C THR A 7 12.03 7.15 -2.90
N ILE A 8 10.97 7.73 -3.47
CA ILE A 8 9.61 7.50 -3.01
C ILE A 8 9.24 6.10 -3.46
N ALA A 9 8.97 5.24 -2.48
CA ALA A 9 8.63 3.84 -2.65
C ALA A 9 9.60 3.10 -3.59
N SER A 10 10.71 2.65 -3.05
CA SER A 10 11.55 1.67 -3.75
C SER A 10 10.75 0.38 -3.85
N LEU A 11 10.09 0.16 -5.00
CA LEU A 11 9.69 -1.19 -5.34
C LEU A 11 10.90 -2.10 -5.13
N PRO A 12 10.76 -3.26 -4.47
CA PRO A 12 11.89 -4.15 -4.16
C PRO A 12 12.63 -4.65 -5.41
N MET A 13 12.13 -4.36 -6.59
CA MET A 13 12.81 -4.63 -7.87
C MET A 13 13.37 -3.34 -8.47
N PRO A 14 14.64 -3.34 -8.88
CA PRO A 14 15.21 -2.24 -9.65
C PRO A 14 14.53 -2.19 -11.03
N LEU A 15 13.44 -1.42 -11.14
CA LEU A 15 12.79 -1.17 -12.43
C LEU A 15 13.59 -0.21 -13.32
N GLY A 16 14.77 0.21 -12.86
CA GLY A 16 15.72 1.00 -13.64
C GLY A 16 16.10 0.29 -14.93
N GLY A 17 15.99 1.00 -16.07
CA GLY A 17 16.25 0.43 -17.38
C GLY A 17 15.09 -0.32 -18.05
N MET A 18 14.01 -0.60 -17.34
CA MET A 18 12.81 -1.20 -17.94
C MET A 18 11.99 -0.16 -18.70
N SER A 19 11.31 -0.59 -19.76
CA SER A 19 10.35 0.26 -20.46
C SER A 19 9.17 0.60 -19.52
N PHE A 20 8.50 1.72 -19.78
CA PHE A 20 7.35 2.16 -19.00
C PHE A 20 6.25 1.08 -18.90
N ALA A 21 5.99 0.38 -19.99
CA ALA A 21 5.00 -0.70 -20.02
C ALA A 21 5.35 -1.85 -19.05
N TRP A 22 6.62 -2.24 -18.97
CA TRP A 22 7.07 -3.27 -18.03
C TRP A 22 7.02 -2.79 -16.58
N ARG A 23 7.33 -1.53 -16.33
CA ARG A 23 7.17 -0.94 -14.98
C ARG A 23 5.71 -0.97 -14.53
N LEU A 24 4.76 -0.67 -15.42
CA LEU A 24 3.33 -0.78 -15.12
C LEU A 24 2.91 -2.22 -14.88
N LEU A 25 3.29 -3.15 -15.75
CA LEU A 25 2.87 -4.54 -15.61
C LEU A 25 3.40 -5.16 -14.31
N ILE A 26 4.68 -5.04 -14.04
CA ILE A 26 5.32 -5.68 -12.88
C ILE A 26 5.04 -4.88 -11.61
N GLY A 27 5.27 -3.57 -11.62
CA GLY A 27 5.21 -2.73 -10.44
C GLY A 27 3.80 -2.36 -10.00
N VAL A 28 2.83 -2.41 -10.91
CA VAL A 28 1.43 -2.06 -10.58
C VAL A 28 0.57 -3.31 -10.52
N VAL A 29 0.52 -4.08 -11.61
CA VAL A 29 -0.44 -5.18 -11.70
C VAL A 29 0.03 -6.40 -10.92
N ILE A 30 1.23 -6.91 -11.23
CA ILE A 30 1.72 -8.15 -10.63
C ILE A 30 2.01 -7.97 -9.14
N ALA A 31 2.70 -6.88 -8.76
CA ALA A 31 3.01 -6.63 -7.36
C ALA A 31 1.75 -6.51 -6.51
N ALA A 32 0.78 -5.68 -6.92
CA ALA A 32 -0.47 -5.52 -6.17
C ALA A 32 -1.25 -6.85 -6.06
N LEU A 33 -1.35 -7.62 -7.14
CA LEU A 33 -2.04 -8.91 -7.11
C LEU A 33 -1.36 -9.90 -6.16
N VAL A 34 -0.05 -10.10 -6.33
CA VAL A 34 0.69 -11.11 -5.56
C VAL A 34 0.72 -10.75 -4.08
N GLU A 35 1.04 -9.51 -3.75
CA GLU A 35 1.18 -9.08 -2.37
C GLU A 35 -0.16 -9.09 -1.64
N GLU A 36 -1.23 -8.57 -2.26
CA GLU A 36 -2.52 -8.49 -1.59
C GLU A 36 -3.22 -9.86 -1.49
N ILE A 37 -3.19 -10.67 -2.54
CA ILE A 37 -3.75 -12.02 -2.48
C ILE A 37 -3.03 -12.86 -1.44
N TYR A 38 -1.69 -12.75 -1.35
CA TYR A 38 -0.94 -13.49 -0.35
C TYR A 38 -1.21 -12.98 1.07
N LEU A 39 -1.10 -11.66 1.31
CA LEU A 39 -1.22 -11.11 2.66
C LEU A 39 -2.67 -11.10 3.15
N ARG A 40 -3.60 -10.60 2.33
CA ARG A 40 -5.00 -10.39 2.75
C ARG A 40 -5.88 -11.55 2.36
N GLY A 41 -5.62 -12.17 1.20
CA GLY A 41 -6.34 -13.36 0.78
C GLY A 41 -5.96 -14.59 1.60
N ALA A 42 -4.71 -15.01 1.55
CA ALA A 42 -4.29 -16.26 2.18
C ALA A 42 -4.01 -16.11 3.68
N LEU A 43 -3.09 -15.20 4.07
CA LEU A 43 -2.59 -15.13 5.44
C LEU A 43 -3.69 -14.71 6.43
N PHE A 44 -4.47 -13.69 6.11
CA PHE A 44 -5.52 -13.21 7.01
C PHE A 44 -6.75 -14.08 7.03
N SER A 45 -7.07 -14.80 5.95
CA SER A 45 -8.15 -15.78 5.97
C SER A 45 -7.85 -16.96 6.88
N ILE A 46 -6.56 -17.35 7.01
CA ILE A 46 -6.15 -18.47 7.86
C ILE A 46 -6.06 -18.06 9.33
N TYR A 47 -5.48 -16.91 9.62
CA TYR A 47 -5.15 -16.52 11.00
C TYR A 47 -6.03 -15.42 11.57
N GLY A 48 -6.84 -14.74 10.76
CA GLY A 48 -7.61 -13.57 11.19
C GLY A 48 -8.61 -13.86 12.31
N GLU A 49 -9.24 -15.04 12.31
CA GLU A 49 -10.16 -15.46 13.35
C GLU A 49 -9.47 -15.67 14.70
N GLU A 50 -8.24 -16.20 14.68
CA GLU A 50 -7.50 -16.53 15.89
C GLU A 50 -6.90 -15.30 16.57
N VAL A 51 -6.39 -14.34 15.80
CA VAL A 51 -5.65 -13.18 16.33
C VAL A 51 -6.50 -11.93 16.47
N GLY A 52 -7.65 -11.86 15.82
CA GLY A 52 -8.56 -10.72 15.86
C GLY A 52 -8.16 -9.55 14.96
N THR A 53 -9.13 -8.70 14.65
CA THR A 53 -8.99 -7.61 13.64
C THR A 53 -7.88 -6.61 13.93
N SER A 54 -7.73 -6.19 15.20
CA SER A 54 -6.70 -5.20 15.56
C SER A 54 -5.30 -5.75 15.33
N ALA A 55 -5.08 -7.03 15.66
CA ALA A 55 -3.81 -7.69 15.41
C ALA A 55 -3.55 -7.86 13.93
N CYS A 56 -4.57 -8.21 13.13
CA CYS A 56 -4.48 -8.27 11.66
C CYS A 56 -4.11 -6.93 11.05
N LEU A 57 -4.72 -5.83 11.49
CA LEU A 57 -4.40 -4.48 11.04
C LEU A 57 -2.93 -4.14 11.30
N LEU A 58 -2.49 -4.31 12.55
CA LEU A 58 -1.10 -4.02 12.93
C LEU A 58 -0.11 -4.92 12.19
N PHE A 59 -0.40 -6.21 12.11
CA PHE A 59 0.45 -7.16 11.40
C PHE A 59 0.53 -6.82 9.90
N GLY A 60 -0.59 -6.48 9.27
CA GLY A 60 -0.62 -6.02 7.88
C GLY A 60 0.22 -4.77 7.64
N GLY A 61 0.18 -3.80 8.56
CA GLY A 61 1.04 -2.62 8.53
C GLY A 61 2.51 -2.98 8.66
N ILE A 62 2.86 -3.81 9.65
CA ILE A 62 4.26 -4.21 9.92
C ILE A 62 4.84 -4.99 8.74
N VAL A 63 4.14 -6.04 8.29
CA VAL A 63 4.64 -6.88 7.19
C VAL A 63 4.80 -6.07 5.92
N PHE A 64 3.81 -5.22 5.58
CA PHE A 64 3.89 -4.38 4.39
C PHE A 64 5.04 -3.37 4.49
N ALA A 65 5.29 -2.80 5.67
CA ALA A 65 6.44 -1.94 5.92
C ALA A 65 7.77 -2.67 5.67
N LEU A 66 7.90 -3.89 6.20
CA LEU A 66 9.13 -4.69 6.06
C LEU A 66 9.47 -5.08 4.62
N LEU A 67 8.50 -5.05 3.71
CA LEU A 67 8.73 -5.23 2.27
C LEU A 67 9.39 -4.00 1.62
N HIS A 68 9.50 -2.87 2.34
CA HIS A 68 10.05 -1.61 1.84
C HIS A 68 11.42 -1.33 2.46
N GLY A 69 12.38 -0.90 1.63
CA GLY A 69 13.80 -0.92 2.01
C GLY A 69 14.38 0.32 2.68
N SER A 70 13.68 1.47 2.68
CA SER A 70 14.20 2.70 3.29
C SER A 70 13.40 3.13 4.52
N PRO A 71 13.98 3.88 5.48
CA PRO A 71 13.24 4.32 6.67
C PRO A 71 11.98 5.14 6.37
N LEU A 72 11.98 5.94 5.32
CA LEU A 72 10.81 6.71 4.89
C LEU A 72 9.76 5.79 4.25
N ASP A 73 10.21 4.83 3.44
CA ASP A 73 9.35 3.84 2.82
C ASP A 73 8.75 2.89 3.86
N LEU A 74 9.46 2.58 4.96
CA LEU A 74 8.92 1.81 6.09
C LEU A 74 7.69 2.50 6.69
N ALA A 75 7.75 3.81 6.95
CA ALA A 75 6.62 4.55 7.51
C ALA A 75 5.45 4.62 6.53
N ALA A 76 5.72 4.91 5.26
CA ALA A 76 4.71 4.91 4.20
C ALA A 76 4.09 3.53 4.00
N GLY A 77 4.92 2.49 3.96
CA GLY A 77 4.50 1.09 3.86
C GLY A 77 3.64 0.66 5.04
N PHE A 78 3.99 1.06 6.26
CA PHE A 78 3.18 0.78 7.44
C PHE A 78 1.77 1.40 7.31
N CYS A 79 1.67 2.68 6.96
CA CYS A 79 0.38 3.35 6.77
C CYS A 79 -0.43 2.72 5.62
N ALA A 80 0.22 2.41 4.51
CA ALA A 80 -0.42 1.75 3.38
C ALA A 80 -0.92 0.34 3.76
N GLY A 81 -0.10 -0.43 4.45
CA GLY A 81 -0.46 -1.77 4.93
C GLY A 81 -1.67 -1.76 5.88
N LEU A 82 -1.73 -0.80 6.80
CA LEU A 82 -2.92 -0.56 7.64
C LEU A 82 -4.15 -0.26 6.79
N ALA A 83 -4.02 0.69 5.85
CA ALA A 83 -5.12 1.12 5.01
C ALA A 83 -5.67 -0.01 4.13
N PHE A 84 -4.79 -0.77 3.48
CA PHE A 84 -5.20 -1.89 2.63
C PHE A 84 -5.86 -3.01 3.43
N THR A 85 -5.33 -3.33 4.62
CA THR A 85 -5.98 -4.30 5.52
C THR A 85 -7.34 -3.81 5.98
N TYR A 86 -7.45 -2.52 6.31
CA TYR A 86 -8.72 -1.91 6.67
C TYR A 86 -9.75 -1.95 5.54
N LEU A 87 -9.34 -1.62 4.31
CA LEU A 87 -10.21 -1.68 3.14
C LEU A 87 -10.69 -3.10 2.85
N THR A 88 -9.80 -4.11 2.93
CA THR A 88 -10.21 -5.51 2.81
C THR A 88 -11.30 -5.85 3.80
N TYR A 89 -11.13 -5.39 5.02
CA TYR A 89 -12.06 -5.62 6.10
C TYR A 89 -13.42 -4.94 5.89
N VAL A 90 -13.43 -3.63 5.56
CA VAL A 90 -14.67 -2.85 5.39
C VAL A 90 -15.50 -3.31 4.20
N PHE A 91 -14.82 -3.71 3.12
CA PHE A 91 -15.49 -4.14 1.89
C PHE A 91 -15.65 -5.66 1.78
N ASP A 92 -15.18 -6.41 2.78
CA ASP A 92 -15.21 -7.87 2.81
C ASP A 92 -14.71 -8.49 1.51
N THR A 93 -13.61 -7.92 0.97
CA THR A 93 -13.01 -8.39 -0.28
C THR A 93 -11.55 -7.97 -0.41
N VAL A 94 -10.69 -8.91 -0.81
CA VAL A 94 -9.28 -8.63 -1.11
C VAL A 94 -9.12 -7.68 -2.30
N TRP A 95 -10.09 -7.64 -3.20
CA TRP A 95 -10.06 -6.75 -4.37
C TRP A 95 -10.03 -5.27 -4.01
N ALA A 96 -10.58 -4.88 -2.87
CA ALA A 96 -10.48 -3.52 -2.38
C ALA A 96 -9.02 -3.12 -2.09
N ALA A 97 -8.25 -4.00 -1.48
CA ALA A 97 -6.82 -3.80 -1.26
C ALA A 97 -6.04 -3.83 -2.58
N VAL A 98 -6.28 -4.83 -3.44
CA VAL A 98 -5.61 -4.96 -4.75
C VAL A 98 -5.79 -3.69 -5.58
N LEU A 99 -7.01 -3.19 -5.72
CA LEU A 99 -7.28 -1.99 -6.51
C LEU A 99 -6.66 -0.73 -5.90
N SER A 100 -6.72 -0.60 -4.57
CA SER A 100 -6.12 0.54 -3.87
C SER A 100 -4.60 0.53 -3.96
N HIS A 101 -3.98 -0.64 -3.79
CA HIS A 101 -2.55 -0.81 -3.96
C HIS A 101 -2.12 -0.54 -5.41
N ALA A 102 -2.80 -1.13 -6.39
CA ALA A 102 -2.52 -0.89 -7.80
C ALA A 102 -2.64 0.61 -8.16
N ALA A 103 -3.65 1.31 -7.65
CA ALA A 103 -3.81 2.74 -7.87
C ALA A 103 -2.65 3.55 -7.26
N ALA A 104 -2.24 3.24 -6.02
CA ALA A 104 -1.09 3.89 -5.38
C ALA A 104 0.21 3.62 -6.14
N ALA A 105 0.46 2.36 -6.52
CA ALA A 105 1.62 1.96 -7.30
C ALA A 105 1.64 2.61 -8.69
N PHE A 106 0.48 2.73 -9.34
CA PHE A 106 0.36 3.42 -10.63
C PHE A 106 0.81 4.88 -10.52
N VAL A 107 0.28 5.60 -9.53
CA VAL A 107 0.70 7.00 -9.29
C VAL A 107 2.21 7.07 -9.08
N THR A 108 2.77 6.19 -8.25
CA THR A 108 4.21 6.14 -7.96
C THR A 108 5.04 5.90 -9.23
N VAL A 109 4.67 4.92 -10.05
CA VAL A 109 5.38 4.58 -11.31
C VAL A 109 5.30 5.74 -12.30
N VAL A 110 4.13 6.36 -12.45
CA VAL A 110 3.95 7.51 -13.34
C VAL A 110 4.78 8.71 -12.86
N MET A 111 4.74 9.03 -11.57
CA MET A 111 5.51 10.13 -11.00
C MET A 111 7.01 9.91 -11.15
N GLN A 112 7.47 8.69 -10.95
CA GLN A 112 8.87 8.34 -11.15
C GLN A 112 9.28 8.43 -12.62
N TRP A 113 8.42 7.97 -13.54
CA TRP A 113 8.68 8.09 -14.98
C TRP A 113 8.74 9.55 -15.44
N ILE A 114 7.81 10.39 -14.96
CA ILE A 114 7.85 11.84 -15.21
C ILE A 114 9.14 12.44 -14.67
N ALA A 115 9.49 12.10 -13.44
CA ALA A 115 10.70 12.60 -12.80
C ALA A 115 11.97 12.20 -13.57
N ASP A 116 12.09 10.94 -13.98
CA ASP A 116 13.22 10.44 -14.78
C ASP A 116 13.30 11.14 -16.14
N THR A 117 12.14 11.40 -16.76
CA THR A 117 12.07 12.01 -18.11
C THR A 117 12.36 13.52 -18.09
N TYR A 118 11.84 14.22 -17.08
CA TYR A 118 11.90 15.69 -17.01
C TYR A 118 12.81 16.23 -15.89
N ALA A 119 13.63 15.38 -15.27
CA ALA A 119 14.57 15.79 -14.23
C ALA A 119 15.46 16.99 -14.64
N PRO A 120 15.95 17.10 -15.88
CA PRO A 120 16.74 18.25 -16.32
C PRO A 120 15.99 19.58 -16.27
N PHE A 121 14.69 19.57 -16.28
CA PHE A 121 13.82 20.77 -16.31
C PHE A 121 13.39 21.23 -14.91
N GLY A 122 13.99 20.69 -13.84
CA GLY A 122 13.68 21.12 -12.48
C GLY A 122 12.29 20.66 -11.98
N ILE A 123 11.70 19.67 -12.61
CA ILE A 123 10.36 19.13 -12.25
C ILE A 123 10.26 18.71 -10.78
N TRP A 124 11.39 18.36 -10.16
CA TRP A 124 11.46 18.00 -8.74
C TRP A 124 10.97 19.10 -7.79
N ASN A 125 11.12 20.38 -8.19
CA ASN A 125 10.61 21.52 -7.39
C ASN A 125 9.08 21.51 -7.29
N ILE A 126 8.40 20.83 -8.19
CA ILE A 126 6.93 20.69 -8.22
C ILE A 126 6.53 19.34 -7.64
N LEU A 127 7.17 18.27 -8.11
CA LEU A 127 6.79 16.90 -7.72
C LEU A 127 7.02 16.63 -6.24
N LEU A 128 8.12 17.11 -5.66
CA LEU A 128 8.43 16.87 -4.25
C LEU A 128 7.38 17.48 -3.31
N PRO A 129 7.01 18.78 -3.41
CA PRO A 129 5.96 19.34 -2.58
C PRO A 129 4.61 18.65 -2.75
N LEU A 130 4.24 18.30 -3.97
CA LEU A 130 2.98 17.56 -4.24
C LEU A 130 2.98 16.19 -3.59
N THR A 131 4.08 15.47 -3.68
CA THR A 131 4.21 14.15 -3.06
C THR A 131 4.14 14.24 -1.54
N VAL A 132 4.84 15.20 -0.95
CA VAL A 132 4.78 15.45 0.51
C VAL A 132 3.37 15.80 0.94
N LEU A 133 2.69 16.69 0.20
CA LEU A 133 1.30 17.08 0.50
C LEU A 133 0.36 15.87 0.41
N PHE A 134 0.48 15.06 -0.63
CA PHE A 134 -0.32 13.84 -0.80
C PHE A 134 -0.08 12.84 0.35
N PHE A 135 1.19 12.63 0.72
CA PHE A 135 1.55 11.76 1.84
C PHE A 135 0.97 12.27 3.17
N LEU A 136 1.07 13.57 3.45
CA LEU A 136 0.50 14.16 4.68
C LEU A 136 -1.01 14.03 4.71
N LEU A 137 -1.69 14.27 3.58
CA LEU A 137 -3.14 14.09 3.47
C LEU A 137 -3.55 12.63 3.70
N PHE A 138 -2.84 11.69 3.07
CA PHE A 138 -3.10 10.26 3.24
C PHE A 138 -2.87 9.81 4.69
N ALA A 139 -1.77 10.24 5.31
CA ALA A 139 -1.48 9.94 6.71
C ALA A 139 -2.56 10.53 7.63
N PHE A 140 -2.98 11.77 7.39
CA PHE A 140 -4.06 12.41 8.16
C PHE A 140 -5.38 11.63 8.06
N LEU A 141 -5.80 11.28 6.85
CA LEU A 141 -7.04 10.51 6.63
C LEU A 141 -6.98 9.13 7.29
N THR A 142 -5.81 8.47 7.23
CA THR A 142 -5.60 7.16 7.87
C THR A 142 -5.70 7.29 9.39
N LEU A 143 -5.03 8.28 9.98
CA LEU A 143 -5.05 8.51 11.43
C LEU A 143 -6.44 8.96 11.93
N ASP A 144 -7.13 9.82 11.18
CA ASP A 144 -8.50 10.23 11.48
C ASP A 144 -9.46 9.03 11.47
N THR A 145 -9.34 8.19 10.45
CA THR A 145 -10.14 6.97 10.33
C THR A 145 -9.87 6.01 11.47
N LEU A 146 -8.59 5.76 11.78
CA LEU A 146 -8.20 4.90 12.91
C LEU A 146 -8.70 5.48 14.24
N GLY A 147 -8.57 6.78 14.45
CA GLY A 147 -9.09 7.46 15.65
C GLY A 147 -10.60 7.30 15.81
N LYS A 148 -11.36 7.43 14.72
CA LYS A 148 -12.82 7.22 14.73
C LYS A 148 -13.19 5.77 15.04
N MET A 149 -12.42 4.80 14.52
CA MET A 149 -12.64 3.38 14.84
C MET A 149 -12.41 3.08 16.31
N LEU A 150 -11.30 3.56 16.86
CA LEU A 150 -10.96 3.37 18.27
C LEU A 150 -11.99 4.03 19.20
N ALA A 151 -12.44 5.25 18.86
CA ALA A 151 -13.43 5.99 19.66
C ALA A 151 -14.81 5.34 19.66
N ARG A 152 -15.19 4.66 18.58
CA ARG A 152 -16.51 3.99 18.50
C ARG A 152 -16.54 2.64 19.23
N GLY A 153 -15.41 2.13 19.72
CA GLY A 153 -15.32 0.78 20.30
C GLY A 153 -15.73 -0.33 19.32
N SER A 154 -16.01 0.05 18.09
CA SER A 154 -16.46 -0.81 17.02
C SER A 154 -15.30 -1.07 16.07
N ILE A 155 -14.33 -1.81 16.59
CA ILE A 155 -13.57 -2.62 15.65
C ILE A 155 -14.53 -3.75 15.34
N PRO A 156 -15.13 -3.77 14.15
CA PRO A 156 -16.06 -4.81 13.81
C PRO A 156 -15.36 -6.16 14.03
N HIS A 157 -16.04 -7.13 14.59
CA HIS A 157 -15.51 -8.49 14.68
C HIS A 157 -15.41 -9.04 13.26
N PHE A 158 -14.28 -9.65 12.94
CA PHE A 158 -14.07 -10.34 11.67
C PHE A 158 -14.93 -11.61 11.72
N GLU A 159 -16.18 -11.51 11.29
CA GLU A 159 -16.91 -12.69 10.86
C GLU A 159 -16.45 -12.94 9.43
N VAL A 160 -15.49 -13.86 9.27
CA VAL A 160 -15.17 -14.39 7.94
C VAL A 160 -16.46 -15.01 7.43
N SER A 161 -17.14 -14.30 6.53
CA SER A 161 -18.29 -14.89 5.88
C SER A 161 -17.81 -16.17 5.18
N ALA A 162 -18.52 -17.27 5.37
CA ALA A 162 -18.18 -18.57 4.79
C ALA A 162 -18.01 -18.53 3.25
N GLY A 163 -18.44 -17.42 2.61
CA GLY A 163 -18.28 -17.18 1.17
C GLY A 163 -16.85 -16.98 0.66
N TRP A 164 -15.85 -16.79 1.51
CA TRP A 164 -14.45 -16.68 1.07
C TRP A 164 -13.89 -18.04 0.63
N TYR A 165 -14.35 -19.14 1.22
CA TYR A 165 -13.89 -20.47 0.87
C TYR A 165 -14.52 -20.98 -0.43
N ASP A 166 -15.69 -20.47 -0.80
CA ASP A 166 -16.42 -20.90 -2.02
C ASP A 166 -15.77 -20.35 -3.31
N LEU A 167 -14.86 -19.37 -3.20
CA LEU A 167 -14.12 -18.83 -4.36
C LEU A 167 -12.84 -19.62 -4.70
N TRP A 168 -12.44 -20.58 -3.85
CA TRP A 168 -11.20 -21.36 -4.01
C TRP A 168 -11.45 -22.87 -4.17
N LEU A 169 -12.68 -23.33 -4.07
CA LEU A 169 -13.12 -24.69 -4.37
C LEU A 169 -13.93 -24.74 -5.67
#